data_7633edcb0652411e674a771efff4e559
#
_entry.id   7633edcb0652411e674a771efff4e559
#
_cell.length_a   1.000
_cell.length_b   1.000
_cell.length_c   1.000
_cell.angle_alpha   90.00
_cell.angle_beta   90.00
_cell.angle_gamma   90.00
#
_symmetry.space_group_name_H-M   'P 1'
#
loop_
_entity.id
_entity.type
_entity.pdbx_description
1 polymer ?
#
loop_
_entity_poly.entity_id
_entity_poly.type
_entity_poly.pdbx_seq_one_letter_code
_entity_poly.pdbx_strand_id
1 'polypeptide(L)'
;IPDVQSGNDVLHIEGLSKAFGEQRLFSNIDIDIKRSEKVALIGDNGTGKTTILKIINQVIPADKGLVHLGSNVHIGYYDQEHQVLDMNKTIFDEISDTWPSMTHTRIRNVLAAFLFTGDDVFKYIRDLSGGERGRVSLAKLMLSDANLLILDEPTNHLDIMSREILENALR
;
A
#
# COMPACT_ATOMS: atom_id res chain seq x y z
N ILE A 1 -14.78 -19.34 22.19
CA ILE A 1 -13.87 -20.10 21.34
C ILE A 1 -13.56 -19.46 20.01
N PRO A 2 -14.01 -18.29 19.73
CA PRO A 2 -13.62 -17.62 18.50
C PRO A 2 -12.20 -17.06 18.53
N ASP A 3 -11.56 -17.09 19.66
CA ASP A 3 -10.33 -16.34 19.85
C ASP A 3 -9.09 -16.94 19.20
N VAL A 4 -9.16 -18.19 18.84
CA VAL A 4 -8.01 -18.85 18.19
C VAL A 4 -7.89 -18.46 16.74
N GLN A 5 -8.97 -18.01 16.12
CA GLN A 5 -8.99 -17.62 14.72
C GLN A 5 -8.77 -16.13 14.51
N SER A 6 -9.05 -15.33 15.52
CA SER A 6 -8.91 -13.88 15.41
C SER A 6 -7.47 -13.41 15.23
N GLY A 7 -6.49 -14.23 15.60
CA GLY A 7 -5.08 -13.92 15.39
C GLY A 7 -4.60 -14.04 13.94
N ASN A 8 -5.35 -14.75 13.10
CA ASN A 8 -5.00 -14.94 11.70
C ASN A 8 -5.74 -13.99 10.75
N ASP A 9 -6.90 -13.48 11.17
CA ASP A 9 -7.66 -12.53 10.36
C ASP A 9 -7.28 -11.10 10.76
N VAL A 10 -6.67 -10.39 9.82
CA VAL A 10 -6.29 -9.00 10.02
C VAL A 10 -7.48 -8.10 9.72
N LEU A 11 -8.15 -8.33 8.61
CA LEU A 11 -9.32 -7.58 8.17
C LEU A 11 -10.24 -8.51 7.40
N HIS A 12 -11.52 -8.49 7.74
CA HIS A 12 -12.54 -9.21 7.00
C HIS A 12 -13.70 -8.26 6.69
N ILE A 13 -13.98 -8.08 5.42
CA ILE A 13 -15.09 -7.28 4.93
C ILE A 13 -15.96 -8.17 4.08
N GLU A 14 -17.26 -8.18 4.35
CA GLU A 14 -18.22 -9.01 3.64
C GLU A 14 -19.43 -8.17 3.22
N GLY A 15 -19.69 -8.15 1.91
CA GLY A 15 -20.87 -7.52 1.35
C GLY A 15 -20.97 -6.02 1.58
N LEU A 16 -19.87 -5.31 1.65
CA LEU A 16 -19.83 -3.90 1.98
C LEU A 16 -20.44 -3.05 0.87
N SER A 17 -21.35 -2.17 1.24
CA SER A 17 -22.01 -1.26 0.31
C SER A 17 -22.14 0.13 0.91
N LYS A 18 -21.99 1.15 0.09
CA LYS A 18 -22.13 2.54 0.48
C LYS A 18 -22.60 3.40 -0.68
N ALA A 19 -23.55 4.26 -0.40
CA ALA A 19 -24.03 5.27 -1.34
C ALA A 19 -24.22 6.60 -0.60
N PHE A 20 -24.10 7.70 -1.33
CA PHE A 20 -24.46 9.01 -0.85
C PHE A 20 -25.58 9.55 -1.75
N GLY A 21 -26.80 9.63 -1.20
CA GLY A 21 -27.99 9.96 -1.98
C GLY A 21 -28.23 8.91 -3.08
N GLU A 22 -28.34 9.35 -4.32
CA GLU A 22 -28.52 8.47 -5.47
C GLU A 22 -27.21 7.92 -6.03
N GLN A 23 -26.08 8.46 -5.58
CA GLN A 23 -24.78 8.03 -6.05
C GLN A 23 -24.26 6.84 -5.25
N ARG A 24 -24.23 5.68 -5.91
CA ARG A 24 -23.62 4.47 -5.35
C ARG A 24 -22.11 4.53 -5.55
N LEU A 25 -21.35 4.47 -4.46
CA LEU A 25 -19.90 4.44 -4.53
C LEU A 25 -19.39 3.03 -4.80
N PHE A 26 -19.91 2.05 -4.08
CA PHE A 26 -19.56 0.65 -4.26
C PHE A 26 -20.65 -0.22 -3.67
N SER A 27 -20.69 -1.47 -4.09
CA SER A 27 -21.65 -2.46 -3.58
C SER A 27 -21.01 -3.84 -3.54
N ASN A 28 -21.39 -4.60 -2.53
CA ASN A 28 -21.04 -6.01 -2.37
C ASN A 28 -19.53 -6.27 -2.45
N ILE A 29 -18.75 -5.44 -1.76
CA ILE A 29 -17.30 -5.60 -1.72
C ILE A 29 -16.93 -6.58 -0.61
N ASP A 30 -16.11 -7.56 -0.98
CA ASP A 30 -15.54 -8.52 -0.06
C ASP A 30 -14.02 -8.35 -0.04
N ILE A 31 -13.46 -8.23 1.15
CA ILE A 31 -12.02 -8.14 1.34
C ILE A 31 -11.65 -9.04 2.52
N ASP A 32 -10.64 -9.87 2.34
CA ASP A 32 -10.16 -10.75 3.39
C ASP A 32 -8.63 -10.70 3.42
N ILE A 33 -8.10 -10.18 4.52
CA ILE A 33 -6.66 -10.06 4.71
C ILE A 33 -6.26 -10.94 5.88
N LYS A 34 -5.44 -11.94 5.59
CA LYS A 34 -4.86 -12.84 6.59
C LYS A 34 -3.52 -12.29 7.08
N ARG A 35 -3.06 -12.87 8.16
CA ARG A 35 -1.74 -12.58 8.70
C ARG A 35 -0.66 -12.75 7.63
N SER A 36 0.26 -11.80 7.55
CA SER A 36 1.37 -11.75 6.60
C SER A 36 0.97 -11.46 5.16
N GLU A 37 -0.30 -11.27 4.87
CA GLU A 37 -0.76 -10.81 3.56
C GLU A 37 -0.75 -9.29 3.45
N LYS A 38 -0.56 -8.80 2.23
CA LYS A 38 -0.71 -7.39 1.91
C LYS A 38 -1.69 -7.24 0.76
N VAL A 39 -2.65 -6.34 0.92
CA VAL A 39 -3.67 -6.05 -0.09
C VAL A 39 -3.62 -4.57 -0.44
N ALA A 40 -3.75 -4.26 -1.71
CA ALA A 40 -3.78 -2.88 -2.18
C ALA A 40 -5.13 -2.54 -2.81
N LEU A 41 -5.66 -1.39 -2.44
CA LEU A 41 -6.81 -0.77 -3.11
C LEU A 41 -6.25 0.26 -4.09
N ILE A 42 -6.44 0.00 -5.37
CA ILE A 42 -5.92 0.83 -6.45
C ILE A 42 -7.09 1.42 -7.23
N GLY A 43 -7.03 2.69 -7.53
CA GLY A 43 -8.04 3.35 -8.35
C GLY A 43 -7.86 4.85 -8.36
N ASP A 44 -8.65 5.49 -9.21
CA ASP A 44 -8.65 6.94 -9.32
C ASP A 44 -9.36 7.59 -8.12
N ASN A 45 -9.11 8.88 -7.92
CA ASN A 45 -9.84 9.66 -6.92
C ASN A 45 -11.35 9.59 -7.21
N GLY A 46 -12.14 9.48 -6.15
CA GLY A 46 -13.59 9.41 -6.26
C GLY A 46 -14.16 8.01 -6.48
N THR A 47 -13.31 6.97 -6.48
CA THR A 47 -13.79 5.58 -6.63
C THR A 47 -14.23 4.94 -5.31
N GLY A 48 -14.17 5.69 -4.22
CA GLY A 48 -14.65 5.21 -2.92
C GLY A 48 -13.56 4.66 -1.99
N LYS A 49 -12.28 4.68 -2.38
CA LYS A 49 -11.18 4.18 -1.54
C LYS A 49 -11.11 4.89 -0.19
N THR A 50 -11.19 6.20 -0.19
CA THR A 50 -11.20 7.01 1.04
C THR A 50 -12.42 6.68 1.89
N THR A 51 -13.56 6.45 1.27
CA THR A 51 -14.79 6.06 1.96
C THR A 51 -14.66 4.70 2.63
N ILE A 52 -14.07 3.72 1.94
CA ILE A 52 -13.79 2.40 2.52
C ILE A 52 -12.89 2.56 3.76
N LEU A 53 -11.85 3.38 3.66
CA LEU A 53 -10.95 3.65 4.79
C LEU A 53 -11.70 4.26 5.97
N LYS A 54 -12.58 5.22 5.73
CA LYS A 54 -13.40 5.84 6.78
C LYS A 54 -14.35 4.83 7.44
N ILE A 55 -14.89 3.90 6.68
CA ILE A 55 -15.75 2.83 7.21
C ILE A 55 -14.92 1.89 8.08
N ILE A 56 -13.74 1.47 7.62
CA ILE A 56 -12.85 0.61 8.39
C ILE A 56 -12.46 1.27 9.71
N ASN A 57 -12.19 2.57 9.70
CA ASN A 57 -11.83 3.33 10.89
C ASN A 57 -13.05 3.79 11.72
N GLN A 58 -14.24 3.35 11.34
CA GLN A 58 -15.50 3.68 12.06
C GLN A 58 -15.82 5.17 12.08
N VAL A 59 -15.32 5.94 11.13
CA VAL A 59 -15.63 7.37 11.00
C VAL A 59 -17.02 7.56 10.40
N ILE A 60 -17.39 6.70 9.45
CA ILE A 60 -18.74 6.69 8.85
C ILE A 60 -19.29 5.27 8.85
N PRO A 61 -20.63 5.09 8.91
CA PRO A 61 -21.21 3.75 8.82
C PRO A 61 -21.29 3.26 7.38
N ALA A 62 -21.24 1.93 7.20
CA ALA A 62 -21.62 1.30 5.96
C ALA A 62 -23.15 1.23 5.84
N ASP A 63 -23.66 1.24 4.62
CA ASP A 63 -25.09 1.04 4.38
C ASP A 63 -25.47 -0.43 4.54
N LYS A 64 -24.61 -1.32 4.08
CA LYS A 64 -24.76 -2.77 4.19
C LYS A 64 -23.38 -3.40 4.38
N GLY A 65 -23.38 -4.59 4.94
CA GLY A 65 -22.19 -5.39 5.06
C GLY A 65 -21.60 -5.42 6.43
N LEU A 66 -20.61 -6.28 6.58
CA LEU A 66 -19.90 -6.54 7.83
C LEU A 66 -18.44 -6.16 7.68
N VAL A 67 -17.91 -5.45 8.67
CA VAL A 67 -16.47 -5.17 8.79
C VAL A 67 -15.98 -5.74 10.11
N HIS A 68 -15.06 -6.68 10.03
CA HIS A 68 -14.37 -7.22 11.20
C HIS A 68 -12.90 -6.82 11.14
N LEU A 69 -12.48 -6.04 12.12
CA LEU A 69 -11.14 -5.51 12.20
C LEU A 69 -10.35 -6.28 13.26
N GLY A 70 -9.27 -6.92 12.84
CA GLY A 70 -8.34 -7.57 13.74
C GLY A 70 -7.46 -6.54 14.46
N SER A 71 -6.69 -7.02 15.44
CA SER A 71 -5.87 -6.16 16.30
C SER A 71 -4.62 -5.60 15.60
N ASN A 72 -4.20 -6.18 14.50
CA ASN A 72 -2.93 -5.86 13.84
C ASN A 72 -3.10 -5.28 12.43
N VAL A 73 -4.13 -4.47 12.23
CA VAL A 73 -4.32 -3.80 10.94
C VAL A 73 -3.50 -2.51 10.91
N HIS A 74 -2.59 -2.45 9.95
CA HIS A 74 -1.81 -1.25 9.67
C HIS A 74 -2.10 -0.80 8.25
N ILE A 75 -2.55 0.42 8.09
CA ILE A 75 -2.93 0.99 6.81
C ILE A 75 -1.80 1.88 6.32
N GLY A 76 -1.29 1.55 5.13
CA GLY A 76 -0.31 2.37 4.43
C GLY A 76 -1.00 3.15 3.33
N TYR A 77 -0.73 4.44 3.25
CA TYR A 77 -1.32 5.32 2.26
C TYR A 77 -0.24 5.85 1.33
N TYR A 78 -0.39 5.58 0.04
CA TYR A 78 0.45 6.16 -0.98
C TYR A 78 -0.23 7.40 -1.53
N ASP A 79 0.25 8.55 -1.11
CA ASP A 79 -0.13 9.83 -1.66
C ASP A 79 1.14 10.49 -2.19
N GLN A 80 1.15 10.78 -3.47
CA GLN A 80 2.32 11.28 -4.11
C GLN A 80 2.72 12.68 -3.65
N GLU A 81 1.76 13.50 -3.24
CA GLU A 81 2.05 14.84 -2.74
C GLU A 81 2.70 14.82 -1.36
N HIS A 82 2.54 13.72 -0.63
CA HIS A 82 3.03 13.57 0.74
C HIS A 82 4.17 12.57 0.87
N GLN A 83 4.71 12.08 -0.25
CA GLN A 83 5.86 11.17 -0.20
C GLN A 83 7.13 11.96 0.12
N VAL A 84 7.62 11.77 1.33
CA VAL A 84 8.85 12.42 1.78
C VAL A 84 10.03 11.47 1.57
N LEU A 85 10.80 11.73 0.52
CA LEU A 85 12.07 11.07 0.27
C LEU A 85 13.19 12.10 0.51
N ASP A 86 14.29 11.66 1.11
CA ASP A 86 15.46 12.52 1.28
C ASP A 86 16.24 12.57 -0.03
N MET A 87 16.18 13.72 -0.69
CA MET A 87 16.82 13.93 -2.00
C MET A 87 18.34 13.81 -1.95
N ASN A 88 18.94 13.96 -0.78
CA ASN A 88 20.38 13.91 -0.61
C ASN A 88 20.90 12.50 -0.31
N LYS A 89 20.02 11.53 -0.17
CA LYS A 89 20.41 10.13 0.04
C LYS A 89 20.39 9.35 -1.28
N THR A 90 21.17 8.27 -1.31
CA THR A 90 21.02 7.25 -2.35
C THR A 90 19.76 6.43 -2.08
N ILE A 91 19.29 5.71 -3.08
CA ILE A 91 18.15 4.80 -2.92
C ILE A 91 18.44 3.79 -1.81
N PHE A 92 19.66 3.22 -1.82
CA PHE A 92 20.06 2.25 -0.82
C PHE A 92 20.04 2.84 0.60
N ASP A 93 20.60 4.03 0.79
CA ASP A 93 20.65 4.66 2.11
C ASP A 93 19.27 5.06 2.62
N GLU A 94 18.37 5.46 1.73
CA GLU A 94 16.98 5.77 2.10
C GLU A 94 16.30 4.57 2.74
N ILE A 95 16.50 3.37 2.19
CA ILE A 95 15.95 2.14 2.76
C ILE A 95 16.73 1.72 4.02
N SER A 96 18.05 1.72 3.94
CA SER A 96 18.92 1.27 5.03
C SER A 96 18.76 2.11 6.29
N ASP A 97 18.65 3.42 6.16
CA ASP A 97 18.48 4.32 7.30
C ASP A 97 17.10 4.18 7.95
N THR A 98 16.10 3.85 7.16
CA THR A 98 14.74 3.60 7.68
C THR A 98 14.67 2.27 8.45
N TRP A 99 15.37 1.25 7.97
CA TRP A 99 15.41 -0.09 8.59
C TRP A 99 16.86 -0.53 8.81
N PRO A 100 17.54 0.00 9.86
CA PRO A 100 18.96 -0.24 10.05
C PRO A 100 19.35 -1.71 10.28
N SER A 101 18.41 -2.53 10.74
CA SER A 101 18.66 -3.96 10.97
C SER A 101 18.48 -4.82 9.72
N MET A 102 17.98 -4.24 8.62
CA MET A 102 17.76 -4.98 7.39
C MET A 102 19.09 -5.29 6.70
N THR A 103 19.26 -6.54 6.24
CA THR A 103 20.48 -6.94 5.56
C THR A 103 20.61 -6.27 4.20
N HIS A 104 21.83 -6.06 3.75
CA HIS A 104 22.08 -5.50 2.42
C HIS A 104 21.47 -6.37 1.31
N THR A 105 21.55 -7.69 1.48
CA THR A 105 20.97 -8.63 0.52
C THR A 105 19.46 -8.43 0.40
N ARG A 106 18.76 -8.27 1.53
CA ARG A 106 17.31 -8.06 1.52
C ARG A 106 16.95 -6.73 0.86
N ILE A 107 17.69 -5.66 1.18
CA ILE A 107 17.49 -4.34 0.56
C ILE A 107 17.66 -4.45 -0.95
N ARG A 108 18.72 -5.08 -1.41
CA ARG A 108 18.98 -5.26 -2.84
C ARG A 108 17.91 -6.10 -3.53
N ASN A 109 17.45 -7.16 -2.89
CA ASN A 109 16.41 -8.02 -3.44
C ASN A 109 15.07 -7.27 -3.59
N VAL A 110 14.69 -6.49 -2.60
CA VAL A 110 13.47 -5.67 -2.69
C VAL A 110 13.61 -4.62 -3.80
N LEU A 111 14.73 -3.90 -3.83
CA LEU A 111 14.96 -2.88 -4.85
C LEU A 111 15.02 -3.48 -6.25
N ALA A 112 15.57 -4.68 -6.41
CA ALA A 112 15.59 -5.39 -7.70
C ALA A 112 14.17 -5.71 -8.18
N ALA A 113 13.25 -6.06 -7.28
CA ALA A 113 11.84 -6.27 -7.60
C ALA A 113 11.19 -5.00 -8.15
N PHE A 114 11.70 -3.83 -7.79
CA PHE A 114 11.26 -2.54 -8.30
C PHE A 114 12.18 -1.99 -9.40
N LEU A 115 12.95 -2.87 -10.04
CA LEU A 115 13.84 -2.61 -11.19
C LEU A 115 15.06 -1.73 -10.87
N PHE A 116 15.47 -1.65 -9.62
CA PHE A 116 16.74 -1.05 -9.25
C PHE A 116 17.77 -2.15 -9.05
N THR A 117 18.57 -2.42 -10.08
CA THR A 117 19.53 -3.52 -10.11
C THR A 117 20.97 -3.01 -10.15
N GLY A 118 21.91 -3.83 -9.67
CA GLY A 118 23.32 -3.49 -9.71
C GLY A 118 23.61 -2.15 -9.02
N ASP A 119 24.28 -1.27 -9.72
CA ASP A 119 24.68 0.04 -9.18
C ASP A 119 23.52 1.07 -9.16
N ASP A 120 22.35 0.73 -9.71
CA ASP A 120 21.19 1.61 -9.66
C ASP A 120 20.84 2.03 -8.24
N VAL A 121 21.05 1.13 -7.28
CA VAL A 121 20.74 1.37 -5.87
C VAL A 121 21.56 2.51 -5.25
N PHE A 122 22.68 2.87 -5.87
CA PHE A 122 23.54 3.95 -5.41
C PHE A 122 23.28 5.30 -6.08
N LYS A 123 22.28 5.37 -6.97
CA LYS A 123 21.83 6.64 -7.51
C LYS A 123 21.19 7.49 -6.42
N TYR A 124 21.43 8.79 -6.49
CA TYR A 124 20.78 9.73 -5.58
C TYR A 124 19.32 9.94 -5.96
N ILE A 125 18.47 10.05 -4.95
CA ILE A 125 17.03 10.24 -5.16
C ILE A 125 16.75 11.51 -5.97
N ARG A 126 17.52 12.56 -5.76
CA ARG A 126 17.38 13.81 -6.54
C ARG A 126 17.58 13.62 -8.04
N ASP A 127 18.33 12.59 -8.45
CA ASP A 127 18.64 12.32 -9.86
C ASP A 127 17.61 11.40 -10.53
N LEU A 128 16.62 10.93 -9.78
CA LEU A 128 15.60 10.03 -10.31
C LEU A 128 14.47 10.81 -10.98
N SER A 129 13.83 10.17 -11.96
CA SER A 129 12.57 10.65 -12.53
C SER A 129 11.43 10.55 -11.53
N GLY A 130 10.28 11.17 -11.82
CA GLY A 130 9.09 11.04 -10.99
C GLY A 130 8.61 9.60 -10.84
N GLY A 131 8.62 8.84 -11.94
CA GLY A 131 8.25 7.42 -11.91
C GLY A 131 9.22 6.58 -11.08
N GLU A 132 10.51 6.84 -11.18
CA GLU A 132 11.52 6.15 -10.38
C GLU A 132 11.39 6.47 -8.89
N ARG A 133 11.15 7.72 -8.53
CA ARG A 133 10.86 8.11 -7.14
C ARG A 133 9.61 7.42 -6.62
N GLY A 134 8.58 7.31 -7.44
CA GLY A 134 7.36 6.57 -7.12
C GLY A 134 7.66 5.11 -6.80
N ARG A 135 8.54 4.46 -7.56
CA ARG A 135 8.96 3.08 -7.28
C ARG A 135 9.70 2.95 -5.95
N VAL A 136 10.57 3.90 -5.62
CA VAL A 136 11.25 3.90 -4.30
C VAL A 136 10.23 4.02 -3.18
N SER A 137 9.27 4.93 -3.31
CA SER A 137 8.21 5.11 -2.31
C SER A 137 7.37 3.84 -2.13
N LEU A 138 7.04 3.15 -3.23
CA LEU A 138 6.32 1.89 -3.18
C LEU A 138 7.15 0.79 -2.53
N ALA A 139 8.45 0.72 -2.82
CA ALA A 139 9.34 -0.23 -2.16
C ALA A 139 9.36 -0.01 -0.65
N LYS A 140 9.43 1.24 -0.20
CA LYS A 140 9.34 1.58 1.23
C LYS A 140 8.01 1.14 1.83
N LEU A 141 6.93 1.35 1.12
CA LEU A 141 5.60 0.96 1.57
C LEU A 141 5.47 -0.56 1.69
N MET A 142 6.04 -1.31 0.74
CA MET A 142 6.07 -2.77 0.78
C MET A 142 6.89 -3.32 1.94
N LEU A 143 7.90 -2.60 2.39
CA LEU A 143 8.74 -2.98 3.52
C LEU A 143 8.15 -2.55 4.87
N SER A 144 7.18 -1.67 4.86
CA SER A 144 6.49 -1.23 6.07
C SER A 144 5.59 -2.34 6.63
N ASP A 145 5.10 -2.14 7.84
CA ASP A 145 4.18 -3.07 8.50
C ASP A 145 2.74 -2.99 7.97
N ALA A 146 2.48 -2.17 6.95
CA ALA A 146 1.15 -1.99 6.42
C ALA A 146 0.62 -3.28 5.76
N ASN A 147 -0.59 -3.68 6.14
CA ASN A 147 -1.29 -4.83 5.55
C ASN A 147 -2.26 -4.38 4.47
N LEU A 148 -2.86 -3.22 4.63
CA LEU A 148 -3.76 -2.63 3.65
C LEU A 148 -3.11 -1.39 3.09
N LEU A 149 -2.89 -1.39 1.79
CA LEU A 149 -2.28 -0.28 1.07
C LEU A 149 -3.36 0.44 0.27
N ILE A 150 -3.40 1.74 0.38
CA ILE A 150 -4.32 2.56 -0.42
C ILE A 150 -3.49 3.40 -1.38
N LEU A 151 -3.70 3.18 -2.66
CA LEU A 151 -2.94 3.81 -3.74
C LEU A 151 -3.86 4.70 -4.56
N ASP A 152 -3.78 6.00 -4.32
CA ASP A 152 -4.55 6.98 -5.06
C ASP A 152 -3.83 7.37 -6.35
N GLU A 153 -4.55 7.29 -7.45
CA GLU A 153 -4.10 7.71 -8.77
C GLU A 153 -2.69 7.24 -9.14
N PRO A 154 -2.32 5.98 -8.86
CA PRO A 154 -0.97 5.53 -9.16
C PRO A 154 -0.65 5.63 -10.65
N THR A 155 -1.67 5.69 -11.50
CA THR A 155 -1.52 5.77 -12.94
C THR A 155 -1.04 7.12 -13.45
N ASN A 156 -1.24 8.20 -12.70
CA ASN A 156 -0.82 9.54 -13.13
C ASN A 156 0.67 9.77 -12.93
N HIS A 157 1.29 8.97 -12.09
CA HIS A 157 2.65 9.19 -11.64
C HIS A 157 3.52 7.94 -11.68
N LEU A 158 2.89 6.78 -11.84
CA LEU A 158 3.57 5.54 -12.10
C LEU A 158 3.44 5.25 -13.60
N ASP A 159 4.54 5.00 -14.27
CA ASP A 159 4.51 4.52 -15.62
C ASP A 159 3.91 3.09 -15.69
N ILE A 160 3.61 2.63 -16.91
CA ILE A 160 2.98 1.31 -17.10
C ILE A 160 3.85 0.21 -16.49
N MET A 161 5.16 0.32 -16.63
CA MET A 161 6.10 -0.66 -16.09
C MET A 161 6.05 -0.72 -14.56
N SER A 162 5.96 0.43 -13.90
CA SER A 162 5.86 0.49 -12.43
C SER A 162 4.57 -0.14 -11.91
N ARG A 163 3.47 -0.01 -12.65
CA ARG A 163 2.21 -0.66 -12.31
C ARG A 163 2.33 -2.18 -12.37
N GLU A 164 2.93 -2.73 -13.40
CA GLU A 164 3.14 -4.17 -13.53
C GLU A 164 4.01 -4.71 -12.41
N ILE A 165 5.05 -3.99 -12.04
CA ILE A 165 5.94 -4.36 -10.93
C ILE A 165 5.16 -4.39 -9.62
N LEU A 166 4.34 -3.38 -9.36
CA LEU A 166 3.52 -3.31 -8.16
C LEU A 166 2.56 -4.49 -8.09
N GLU A 167 1.86 -4.79 -9.18
CA GLU A 167 0.96 -5.94 -9.25
C GLU A 167 1.69 -7.25 -8.97
N ASN A 168 2.88 -7.42 -9.51
CA ASN A 168 3.69 -8.61 -9.27
C ASN A 168 4.20 -8.69 -7.82
N ALA A 169 4.59 -7.57 -7.23
CA ALA A 169 5.08 -7.52 -5.86
C ALA A 169 3.99 -7.81 -4.83
N LEU A 170 2.72 -7.54 -5.16
CA LEU A 170 1.58 -7.77 -4.29
C LEU A 170 1.01 -9.19 -4.37
N ARG A 171 1.47 -9.98 -5.32
CA ARG A 171 1.09 -11.40 -5.44
C ARG A 171 1.94 -12.29 -4.49
#